data_0229e1338c4474d6baea1b58f4be8122
#
_entry.id   0229e1338c4474d6baea1b58f4be8122
#
_cell.length_a   1.000
_cell.length_b   1.000
_cell.length_c   1.000
_cell.angle_alpha   90.00
_cell.angle_beta   90.00
_cell.angle_gamma   90.00
#
_symmetry.space_group_name_H-M   'P 1'
#
loop_
_entity.id
_entity.type
_entity.pdbx_description
1 polymer ?
#
loop_
_entity_poly.entity_id
_entity_poly.type
_entity_poly.pdbx_seq_one_letter_code
_entity_poly.pdbx_strand_id
1 'polypeptide(L)'
;MTHCCRGYYDILILSTKDISKKFKGDKIIMEYEIVNLPEKTAVGISARTNNFSPDMCKVIGNLWKRFFEEGIFFGIKNKANEKALGMYYDYENNEKGDYSTAVACEVNFSDGNNNDLSIIKIPAGKYAKFIVKGNGVTAVSDFWKELWQMNLPRTFVCDFEEYQNSDMNNAEIHIYIGIK
;
A
#
# COMPACT_ATOMS: atom_id res chain seq x y z
N MET A 1 19.01 -9.78 1.82
CA MET A 1 18.43 -8.52 1.36
C MET A 1 17.28 -8.15 2.28
N THR A 2 17.54 -7.76 3.52
CA THR A 2 16.52 -7.69 4.58
C THR A 2 16.86 -6.64 5.62
N HIS A 3 17.45 -5.50 5.24
CA HIS A 3 17.96 -4.53 6.22
C HIS A 3 17.42 -3.09 6.08
N CYS A 4 16.48 -2.82 5.19
CA CYS A 4 16.13 -1.43 4.89
C CYS A 4 15.11 -0.77 5.84
N CYS A 5 14.31 -1.53 6.57
CA CYS A 5 13.30 -0.94 7.48
C CYS A 5 13.69 -0.91 8.96
N ARG A 6 14.94 -1.21 9.30
CA ARG A 6 15.38 -1.38 10.71
C ARG A 6 15.96 -0.13 11.38
N GLY A 7 16.08 0.98 10.69
CA GLY A 7 16.90 2.12 11.10
C GLY A 7 16.21 3.30 11.77
N TYR A 8 14.91 3.34 11.98
CA TYR A 8 14.26 4.55 12.50
C TYR A 8 13.40 4.41 13.76
N TYR A 9 13.15 3.20 14.25
CA TYR A 9 12.43 3.00 15.53
C TYR A 9 12.94 1.75 16.25
N ASP A 10 14.09 1.86 16.95
CA ASP A 10 14.40 1.01 18.06
C ASP A 10 13.66 1.54 19.28
N ILE A 11 12.47 1.06 19.57
CA ILE A 11 11.91 0.95 20.94
C ILE A 11 10.72 -0.03 20.90
N LEU A 12 10.86 -1.08 21.75
CA LEU A 12 9.85 -2.01 22.24
C LEU A 12 9.31 -3.09 21.30
N ILE A 13 10.01 -4.22 21.37
CA ILE A 13 9.45 -5.56 21.14
C ILE A 13 8.37 -5.84 22.20
N LEU A 14 7.10 -5.96 21.80
CA LEU A 14 6.11 -6.81 22.46
C LEU A 14 5.00 -7.24 21.49
N SER A 15 4.91 -8.56 21.34
CA SER A 15 3.72 -9.32 20.93
C SER A 15 3.19 -9.18 19.53
N THR A 16 3.72 -10.00 18.63
CA THR A 16 3.04 -10.44 17.41
C THR A 16 1.86 -11.37 17.75
N LYS A 17 0.62 -10.89 17.65
CA LYS A 17 -0.57 -11.74 17.50
C LYS A 17 -1.56 -11.08 16.57
N ASP A 18 -1.98 -11.89 15.61
CA ASP A 18 -3.10 -11.83 14.69
C ASP A 18 -2.82 -11.39 13.24
N ILE A 19 -2.00 -12.20 12.58
CA ILE A 19 -2.29 -12.60 11.19
C ILE A 19 -2.70 -14.06 11.31
N SER A 20 -3.88 -14.44 10.85
CA SER A 20 -4.31 -15.85 10.87
C SER A 20 -3.44 -16.64 9.88
N LYS A 21 -2.30 -17.17 10.37
CA LYS A 21 -1.37 -17.98 9.60
C LYS A 21 -1.85 -19.43 9.63
N LYS A 22 -2.35 -19.94 8.52
CA LYS A 22 -2.51 -21.39 8.32
C LYS A 22 -1.27 -21.94 7.65
N PHE A 23 -0.63 -22.90 8.30
CA PHE A 23 0.49 -23.66 7.74
C PHE A 23 -0.06 -24.89 6.99
N LYS A 24 0.34 -25.06 5.74
CA LYS A 24 0.16 -26.29 4.98
C LYS A 24 1.51 -26.71 4.39
N GLY A 25 2.28 -27.47 5.18
CA GLY A 25 3.69 -27.74 4.92
C GLY A 25 4.58 -26.50 5.22
N ASP A 26 5.77 -26.42 4.66
CA ASP A 26 6.73 -25.32 4.88
C ASP A 26 6.36 -23.99 4.16
N LYS A 27 5.10 -23.83 3.74
CA LYS A 27 4.62 -22.64 3.04
C LYS A 27 3.77 -21.77 3.95
N ILE A 28 4.13 -20.49 4.07
CA ILE A 28 3.30 -19.46 4.70
C ILE A 28 2.11 -19.20 3.77
N ILE A 29 0.89 -19.37 4.28
CA ILE A 29 -0.35 -19.04 3.55
C ILE A 29 -1.05 -17.94 4.33
N MET A 30 -1.04 -16.72 3.76
CA MET A 30 -1.92 -15.65 4.22
C MET A 30 -3.33 -15.88 3.66
N GLU A 31 -4.35 -15.71 4.48
CA GLU A 31 -5.75 -15.78 4.03
C GLU A 31 -6.10 -14.49 3.27
N TYR A 32 -6.81 -14.64 2.16
CA TYR A 32 -7.32 -13.53 1.38
C TYR A 32 -8.68 -13.85 0.77
N GLU A 33 -9.42 -12.80 0.48
CA GLU A 33 -10.68 -12.85 -0.27
C GLU A 33 -10.44 -12.39 -1.71
N ILE A 34 -11.07 -13.06 -2.69
CA ILE A 34 -11.07 -12.56 -4.07
C ILE A 34 -12.25 -11.60 -4.23
N VAL A 35 -11.96 -10.36 -4.57
CA VAL A 35 -12.97 -9.32 -4.80
C VAL A 35 -12.87 -8.78 -6.21
N ASN A 36 -14.02 -8.41 -6.80
CA ASN A 36 -14.06 -7.68 -8.05
C ASN A 36 -14.30 -6.19 -7.76
N LEU A 37 -13.36 -5.36 -8.15
CA LEU A 37 -13.47 -3.92 -7.99
C LEU A 37 -13.86 -3.24 -9.30
N PRO A 38 -14.74 -2.22 -9.28
CA PRO A 38 -14.91 -1.32 -10.41
C PRO A 38 -13.66 -0.43 -10.56
N GLU A 39 -13.54 0.23 -11.71
CA GLU A 39 -12.53 1.28 -11.87
C GLU A 39 -12.78 2.40 -10.84
N LYS A 40 -11.70 2.86 -10.22
CA LYS A 40 -11.71 3.97 -9.26
C LYS A 40 -10.67 5.00 -9.64
N THR A 41 -10.83 6.22 -9.13
CA THR A 41 -9.86 7.29 -9.30
C THR A 41 -9.32 7.69 -7.93
N ALA A 42 -8.01 7.82 -7.83
CA ALA A 42 -7.33 8.36 -6.66
C ALA A 42 -6.55 9.63 -7.03
N VAL A 43 -6.42 10.55 -6.08
CA VAL A 43 -5.65 11.79 -6.22
C VAL A 43 -4.68 11.90 -5.08
N GLY A 44 -3.42 12.24 -5.37
CA GLY A 44 -2.37 12.34 -4.35
C GLY A 44 -1.02 12.75 -4.91
N ILE A 45 0.03 12.39 -4.20
CA ILE A 45 1.42 12.65 -4.60
C ILE A 45 2.15 11.35 -4.88
N SER A 46 3.03 11.36 -5.86
CA SER A 46 3.72 10.15 -6.32
C SER A 46 5.22 10.35 -6.51
N ALA A 47 5.96 9.25 -6.53
CA ALA A 47 7.37 9.19 -6.86
C ALA A 47 7.70 7.86 -7.54
N ARG A 48 8.85 7.79 -8.25
CA ARG A 48 9.41 6.55 -8.79
C ARG A 48 10.40 5.95 -7.81
N THR A 49 10.39 4.63 -7.68
CA THR A 49 11.35 3.87 -6.88
C THR A 49 11.41 2.41 -7.36
N ASN A 50 12.23 1.59 -6.71
CA ASN A 50 12.25 0.14 -6.90
C ASN A 50 12.59 -0.58 -5.58
N ASN A 51 12.32 -1.89 -5.53
CA ASN A 51 12.52 -2.71 -4.32
C ASN A 51 13.99 -2.92 -3.93
N PHE A 52 14.94 -2.57 -4.79
CA PHE A 52 16.38 -2.72 -4.55
C PHE A 52 17.06 -1.38 -4.22
N SER A 53 16.33 -0.28 -4.34
CA SER A 53 16.84 1.05 -3.99
C SER A 53 17.08 1.16 -2.49
N PRO A 54 18.27 1.59 -2.05
CA PRO A 54 18.53 1.85 -0.63
C PRO A 54 17.66 2.98 -0.08
N ASP A 55 17.14 3.86 -0.94
CA ASP A 55 16.30 5.01 -0.56
C ASP A 55 14.79 4.70 -0.63
N MET A 56 14.36 3.50 -1.03
CA MET A 56 12.95 3.15 -1.21
C MET A 56 12.11 3.52 0.02
N CYS A 57 12.52 3.09 1.20
CA CYS A 57 11.78 3.38 2.44
C CYS A 57 11.71 4.88 2.73
N LYS A 58 12.77 5.63 2.42
CA LYS A 58 12.81 7.09 2.59
C LYS A 58 11.87 7.79 1.60
N VAL A 59 11.84 7.32 0.34
CA VAL A 59 10.92 7.86 -0.69
C VAL A 59 9.48 7.67 -0.25
N ILE A 60 9.09 6.46 0.12
CA ILE A 60 7.72 6.14 0.57
C ILE A 60 7.38 6.92 1.85
N GLY A 61 8.27 6.91 2.85
CA GLY A 61 8.06 7.64 4.11
C GLY A 61 7.89 9.15 3.91
N ASN A 62 8.66 9.76 2.98
CA ASN A 62 8.53 11.17 2.65
C ASN A 62 7.18 11.49 1.97
N LEU A 63 6.64 10.60 1.13
CA LEU A 63 5.30 10.78 0.56
C LEU A 63 4.24 10.81 1.66
N TRP A 64 4.27 9.85 2.59
CA TRP A 64 3.34 9.82 3.73
C TRP A 64 3.44 11.08 4.58
N LYS A 65 4.67 11.49 4.92
CA LYS A 65 4.94 12.70 5.70
C LYS A 65 4.35 13.93 5.01
N ARG A 66 4.72 14.17 3.76
CA ARG A 66 4.25 15.33 2.98
C ARG A 66 2.74 15.34 2.83
N PHE A 67 2.14 14.18 2.55
CA PHE A 67 0.69 14.07 2.30
C PHE A 67 -0.15 14.59 3.47
N PHE A 68 0.29 14.34 4.70
CA PHE A 68 -0.41 14.79 5.89
C PHE A 68 0.14 16.11 6.46
N GLU A 69 1.45 16.26 6.60
CA GLU A 69 2.04 17.45 7.25
C GLU A 69 1.93 18.71 6.40
N GLU A 70 1.99 18.60 5.07
CA GLU A 70 1.75 19.72 4.16
C GLU A 70 0.26 19.97 3.90
N GLY A 71 -0.64 19.21 4.55
CA GLY A 71 -2.09 19.39 4.45
C GLY A 71 -2.70 18.95 3.11
N ILE A 72 -1.95 18.20 2.28
CA ILE A 72 -2.40 17.76 0.94
C ILE A 72 -3.70 16.96 1.05
N PHE A 73 -3.76 15.99 1.99
CA PHE A 73 -4.96 15.19 2.24
C PHE A 73 -6.21 16.05 2.45
N PHE A 74 -6.09 17.10 3.25
CA PHE A 74 -7.21 17.98 3.58
C PHE A 74 -7.60 18.91 2.42
N GLY A 75 -6.64 19.22 1.53
CA GLY A 75 -6.86 20.05 0.36
C GLY A 75 -7.57 19.34 -0.80
N ILE A 76 -7.53 18.00 -0.87
CA ILE A 76 -8.19 17.23 -1.93
C ILE A 76 -9.70 17.31 -1.77
N LYS A 77 -10.37 17.77 -2.83
CA LYS A 77 -11.83 17.87 -2.90
C LYS A 77 -12.44 16.58 -3.45
N ASN A 78 -13.75 16.42 -3.21
CA ASN A 78 -14.54 15.31 -3.76
C ASN A 78 -14.05 13.92 -3.33
N LYS A 79 -13.38 13.81 -2.18
CA LYS A 79 -13.01 12.51 -1.63
C LYS A 79 -14.24 11.60 -1.51
N ALA A 80 -14.09 10.34 -1.91
CA ALA A 80 -15.15 9.34 -1.78
C ALA A 80 -15.31 8.88 -0.31
N ASN A 81 -14.25 9.01 0.47
CA ASN A 81 -14.20 8.66 1.89
C ASN A 81 -12.97 9.34 2.55
N GLU A 82 -12.80 9.15 3.86
CA GLU A 82 -11.68 9.73 4.62
C GLU A 82 -10.48 8.76 4.77
N LYS A 83 -10.35 7.77 3.88
CA LYS A 83 -9.26 6.80 3.93
C LYS A 83 -8.08 7.27 3.08
N ALA A 84 -6.88 7.04 3.59
CA ALA A 84 -5.66 7.20 2.81
C ALA A 84 -5.31 5.89 2.10
N LEU A 85 -4.70 6.02 0.93
CA LEU A 85 -4.21 4.92 0.11
C LEU A 85 -2.68 5.00 -0.03
N GLY A 86 -1.99 3.88 0.20
CA GLY A 86 -0.64 3.66 -0.28
C GLY A 86 -0.71 2.84 -1.57
N MET A 87 -0.14 3.34 -2.67
CA MET A 87 -0.35 2.75 -3.99
C MET A 87 0.96 2.38 -4.66
N TYR A 88 0.94 1.31 -5.47
CA TYR A 88 2.06 0.79 -6.26
C TYR A 88 1.55 0.44 -7.66
N TYR A 89 2.06 1.10 -8.69
CA TYR A 89 1.56 1.00 -10.07
C TYR A 89 2.66 1.33 -11.09
N ASP A 90 2.37 1.24 -12.38
CA ASP A 90 3.34 1.47 -13.46
C ASP A 90 4.62 0.64 -13.29
N TYR A 91 4.46 -0.64 -13.01
CA TYR A 91 5.57 -1.57 -12.88
C TYR A 91 6.24 -1.82 -14.25
N GLU A 92 7.55 -1.60 -14.34
CA GLU A 92 8.30 -1.83 -15.59
C GLU A 92 8.65 -3.31 -15.81
N ASN A 93 8.99 -4.03 -14.74
CA ASN A 93 9.39 -5.43 -14.81
C ASN A 93 8.96 -6.17 -13.54
N ASN A 94 7.64 -6.24 -13.30
CA ASN A 94 7.07 -6.83 -12.10
C ASN A 94 7.71 -6.22 -10.83
N GLU A 95 8.01 -7.06 -9.83
CA GLU A 95 8.68 -6.65 -8.60
C GLU A 95 10.19 -6.32 -8.74
N LYS A 96 10.77 -6.53 -9.93
CA LYS A 96 12.22 -6.39 -10.20
C LYS A 96 12.59 -5.07 -10.84
N GLY A 97 11.64 -4.40 -11.47
CA GLY A 97 11.85 -3.11 -12.12
C GLY A 97 11.45 -1.94 -11.24
N ASP A 98 11.53 -0.75 -11.84
CA ASP A 98 11.00 0.47 -11.23
C ASP A 98 9.47 0.45 -11.26
N TYR A 99 8.88 1.11 -10.28
CA TYR A 99 7.44 1.32 -10.18
C TYR A 99 7.13 2.72 -9.63
N SER A 100 5.93 3.19 -9.87
CA SER A 100 5.39 4.37 -9.22
C SER A 100 4.80 3.99 -7.86
N THR A 101 5.14 4.76 -6.83
CA THR A 101 4.47 4.69 -5.53
C THR A 101 3.77 6.02 -5.26
N ALA A 102 2.62 5.97 -4.60
CA ALA A 102 1.87 7.17 -4.26
C ALA A 102 1.20 7.06 -2.89
N VAL A 103 0.98 8.22 -2.27
CA VAL A 103 0.04 8.38 -1.18
C VAL A 103 -1.10 9.27 -1.69
N ALA A 104 -2.32 8.75 -1.60
CA ALA A 104 -3.49 9.31 -2.26
C ALA A 104 -4.76 9.12 -1.42
N CYS A 105 -5.88 9.65 -1.89
CA CYS A 105 -7.22 9.25 -1.45
C CYS A 105 -8.13 9.04 -2.66
N GLU A 106 -9.12 8.15 -2.51
CA GLU A 106 -10.14 7.92 -3.53
C GLU A 106 -11.02 9.15 -3.68
N VAL A 107 -11.35 9.50 -4.94
CA VAL A 107 -12.24 10.61 -5.27
C VAL A 107 -13.40 10.14 -6.13
N ASN A 108 -14.58 10.74 -5.95
CA ASN A 108 -15.74 10.45 -6.79
C ASN A 108 -15.54 10.98 -8.23
N PHE A 109 -14.87 12.11 -8.37
CA PHE A 109 -14.44 12.67 -9.65
C PHE A 109 -13.28 13.64 -9.43
N SER A 110 -12.45 13.82 -10.45
CA SER A 110 -11.40 14.83 -10.46
C SER A 110 -11.85 15.99 -11.35
N ASP A 111 -11.93 17.18 -10.80
CA ASP A 111 -12.29 18.40 -11.51
C ASP A 111 -11.11 19.07 -12.24
N GLY A 112 -9.94 18.44 -12.23
CA GLY A 112 -8.73 18.93 -12.87
C GLY A 112 -8.03 20.09 -12.12
N ASN A 113 -8.58 20.57 -11.02
CA ASN A 113 -8.03 21.68 -10.24
C ASN A 113 -6.88 21.28 -9.27
N ASN A 114 -6.35 20.08 -9.44
CA ASN A 114 -5.26 19.55 -8.61
C ASN A 114 -3.90 19.77 -9.31
N ASN A 115 -3.52 21.02 -9.58
CA ASN A 115 -2.44 21.41 -10.49
C ASN A 115 -1.06 20.78 -10.23
N ASP A 116 -0.82 20.22 -9.05
CA ASP A 116 0.45 19.56 -8.67
C ASP A 116 0.26 18.14 -8.16
N LEU A 117 -0.95 17.55 -8.27
CA LEU A 117 -1.26 16.23 -7.76
C LEU A 117 -1.39 15.20 -8.89
N SER A 118 -0.94 13.98 -8.61
CA SER A 118 -1.12 12.84 -9.52
C SER A 118 -2.56 12.36 -9.47
N ILE A 119 -3.15 12.14 -10.65
CA ILE A 119 -4.44 11.47 -10.83
C ILE A 119 -4.12 10.03 -11.23
N ILE A 120 -4.52 9.08 -10.42
CA ILE A 120 -4.16 7.68 -10.55
C ILE A 120 -5.43 6.85 -10.74
N LYS A 121 -5.42 5.95 -11.73
CA LYS A 121 -6.50 4.99 -11.94
C LYS A 121 -6.22 3.69 -11.22
N ILE A 122 -7.17 3.21 -10.44
CA ILE A 122 -7.24 1.84 -9.93
C ILE A 122 -8.08 1.07 -10.93
N PRO A 123 -7.50 0.16 -11.73
CA PRO A 123 -8.24 -0.54 -12.78
C PRO A 123 -9.36 -1.41 -12.22
N ALA A 124 -10.46 -1.53 -12.97
CA ALA A 124 -11.44 -2.56 -12.70
C ALA A 124 -10.81 -3.95 -12.87
N GLY A 125 -11.14 -4.89 -11.99
CA GLY A 125 -10.61 -6.25 -12.09
C GLY A 125 -10.70 -7.03 -10.79
N LYS A 126 -10.06 -8.21 -10.81
CA LYS A 126 -9.95 -9.08 -9.64
C LYS A 126 -8.76 -8.69 -8.77
N TYR A 127 -9.01 -8.65 -7.48
CA TYR A 127 -7.98 -8.39 -6.47
C TYR A 127 -8.04 -9.45 -5.36
N ALA A 128 -6.88 -9.89 -4.91
CA ALA A 128 -6.75 -10.59 -3.66
C ALA A 128 -6.72 -9.54 -2.54
N LYS A 129 -7.76 -9.53 -1.71
CA LYS A 129 -7.90 -8.63 -0.57
C LYS A 129 -7.42 -9.31 0.69
N PHE A 130 -6.46 -8.71 1.36
CA PHE A 130 -5.93 -9.12 2.66
C PHE A 130 -6.34 -8.09 3.71
N ILE A 131 -6.55 -8.54 4.95
CA ILE A 131 -6.79 -7.68 6.10
C ILE A 131 -5.59 -7.81 7.02
N VAL A 132 -4.87 -6.71 7.22
CA VAL A 132 -3.69 -6.61 8.07
C VAL A 132 -4.00 -5.72 9.26
N LYS A 133 -3.64 -6.17 10.46
CA LYS A 133 -3.89 -5.44 11.72
C LYS A 133 -2.61 -5.34 12.54
N GLY A 134 -2.47 -4.25 13.29
CA GLY A 134 -1.36 -4.02 14.20
C GLY A 134 -0.68 -2.68 13.98
N ASN A 135 0.60 -2.58 14.34
CA ASN A 135 1.35 -1.36 14.03
C ASN A 135 1.50 -1.20 12.51
N GLY A 136 0.98 -0.10 11.96
CA GLY A 136 0.84 0.11 10.53
C GLY A 136 2.15 -0.03 9.75
N VAL A 137 3.28 0.40 10.31
CA VAL A 137 4.59 0.32 9.63
C VAL A 137 5.10 -1.12 9.60
N THR A 138 5.13 -1.80 10.75
CA THR A 138 5.68 -3.16 10.85
C THR A 138 4.76 -4.19 10.19
N ALA A 139 3.45 -4.07 10.38
CA ALA A 139 2.48 -5.00 9.83
C ALA A 139 2.46 -4.97 8.29
N VAL A 140 2.54 -3.79 7.67
CA VAL A 140 2.67 -3.65 6.21
C VAL A 140 4.00 -4.19 5.72
N SER A 141 5.12 -3.85 6.38
CA SER A 141 6.43 -4.37 6.00
C SER A 141 6.50 -5.90 6.05
N ASP A 142 5.92 -6.52 7.07
CA ASP A 142 5.90 -7.98 7.21
C ASP A 142 4.96 -8.63 6.19
N PHE A 143 3.80 -7.99 5.92
CA PHE A 143 2.90 -8.42 4.85
C PHE A 143 3.63 -8.51 3.49
N TRP A 144 4.35 -7.48 3.08
CA TRP A 144 5.05 -7.48 1.79
C TRP A 144 6.14 -8.55 1.73
N LYS A 145 6.87 -8.81 2.81
CA LYS A 145 7.86 -9.90 2.88
C LYS A 145 7.22 -11.28 2.69
N GLU A 146 6.05 -11.50 3.29
CA GLU A 146 5.31 -12.75 3.17
C GLU A 146 4.68 -12.90 1.78
N LEU A 147 4.11 -11.81 1.21
CA LEU A 147 3.53 -11.80 -0.13
C LEU A 147 4.55 -12.21 -1.20
N TRP A 148 5.79 -11.75 -1.10
CA TRP A 148 6.84 -12.13 -2.06
C TRP A 148 7.20 -13.61 -2.05
N GLN A 149 6.85 -14.34 -1.00
CA GLN A 149 7.03 -15.79 -0.92
C GLN A 149 5.80 -16.58 -1.39
N MET A 150 4.68 -15.89 -1.64
CA MET A 150 3.45 -16.50 -2.14
C MET A 150 3.52 -16.66 -3.67
N ASN A 151 2.98 -17.78 -4.15
CA ASN A 151 2.75 -17.98 -5.59
C ASN A 151 1.38 -17.42 -5.99
N LEU A 152 1.22 -16.10 -5.94
CA LEU A 152 -0.01 -15.41 -6.33
C LEU A 152 0.09 -14.98 -7.81
N PRO A 153 -0.93 -15.22 -8.65
CA PRO A 153 -0.90 -14.84 -10.07
C PRO A 153 -1.13 -13.32 -10.24
N ARG A 154 -0.18 -12.51 -9.76
CA ARG A 154 -0.26 -11.04 -9.78
C ARG A 154 -0.27 -10.49 -11.20
N THR A 155 -0.99 -9.38 -11.38
CA THR A 155 -1.01 -8.65 -12.67
C THR A 155 0.10 -7.60 -12.77
N PHE A 156 0.60 -7.09 -11.65
CA PHE A 156 1.54 -5.97 -11.59
C PHE A 156 1.05 -4.71 -12.33
N VAL A 157 -0.26 -4.46 -12.29
CA VAL A 157 -0.85 -3.24 -12.87
C VAL A 157 -1.05 -2.19 -11.79
N CYS A 158 -1.73 -2.56 -10.70
CA CYS A 158 -1.95 -1.70 -9.55
C CYS A 158 -2.19 -2.55 -8.31
N ASP A 159 -1.41 -2.32 -7.27
CA ASP A 159 -1.63 -2.85 -5.93
C ASP A 159 -1.80 -1.67 -4.98
N PHE A 160 -2.60 -1.81 -3.92
CA PHE A 160 -2.79 -0.70 -3.00
C PHE A 160 -3.20 -1.15 -1.59
N GLU A 161 -2.85 -0.32 -0.64
CA GLU A 161 -3.18 -0.38 0.79
C GLU A 161 -4.26 0.65 1.08
N GLU A 162 -5.35 0.27 1.71
CA GLU A 162 -6.42 1.16 2.14
C GLU A 162 -6.46 1.20 3.66
N TYR A 163 -6.07 2.31 4.26
CA TYR A 163 -6.00 2.50 5.69
C TYR A 163 -7.41 2.79 6.25
N GLN A 164 -7.94 1.88 7.07
CA GLN A 164 -9.31 1.94 7.57
C GLN A 164 -9.46 2.91 8.74
N ASN A 165 -8.37 3.21 9.45
CA ASN A 165 -8.32 4.16 10.56
C ASN A 165 -7.00 4.94 10.53
N SER A 166 -6.89 5.97 11.38
CA SER A 166 -5.71 6.82 11.52
C SER A 166 -4.80 6.41 12.69
N ASP A 167 -5.15 5.39 13.46
CA ASP A 167 -4.33 4.91 14.58
C ASP A 167 -3.23 3.98 14.07
N MET A 168 -2.04 4.53 13.84
CA MET A 168 -0.89 3.77 13.36
C MET A 168 -0.36 2.75 14.36
N ASN A 169 -0.70 2.82 15.63
CA ASN A 169 -0.32 1.82 16.62
C ASN A 169 -1.26 0.60 16.61
N ASN A 170 -2.50 0.81 16.16
CA ASN A 170 -3.51 -0.23 16.03
C ASN A 170 -4.27 -0.06 14.70
N ALA A 171 -3.51 -0.06 13.61
CA ALA A 171 -4.05 0.12 12.26
C ALA A 171 -4.81 -1.14 11.81
N GLU A 172 -5.90 -0.91 11.09
CA GLU A 172 -6.52 -1.90 10.22
C GLU A 172 -6.30 -1.43 8.77
N ILE A 173 -5.68 -2.29 7.97
CA ILE A 173 -5.29 -1.97 6.59
C ILE A 173 -5.80 -3.07 5.69
N HIS A 174 -6.59 -2.71 4.70
CA HIS A 174 -7.00 -3.62 3.64
C HIS A 174 -6.04 -3.49 2.47
N ILE A 175 -5.36 -4.58 2.13
CA ILE A 175 -4.36 -4.60 1.05
C ILE A 175 -4.94 -5.36 -0.14
N TYR A 176 -4.91 -4.72 -1.30
CA TYR A 176 -5.47 -5.24 -2.54
C TYR A 176 -4.34 -5.49 -3.53
N ILE A 177 -4.17 -6.74 -3.93
CA ILE A 177 -3.16 -7.18 -4.91
C ILE A 177 -3.86 -7.58 -6.18
N GLY A 178 -3.56 -6.92 -7.29
CA GLY A 178 -4.15 -7.22 -8.59
C GLY A 178 -3.79 -8.64 -9.07
N ILE A 179 -4.81 -9.46 -9.40
CA ILE A 179 -4.64 -10.86 -9.83
C ILE A 179 -5.34 -11.15 -11.16
N LYS A 180 -4.88 -12.21 -11.84
CA LYS A 180 -5.42 -12.68 -13.14
C LYS A 180 -6.77 -13.37 -13.00
#